data_0b219ccc7e159cad8860988d9d9760fb
#
_entry.id   0b219ccc7e159cad8860988d9d9760fb
#
_cell.length_a   1.000
_cell.length_b   1.000
_cell.length_c   1.000
_cell.angle_alpha   90.00
_cell.angle_beta   90.00
_cell.angle_gamma   90.00
#
_symmetry.space_group_name_H-M   'P 1'
#
loop_
_entity.id
_entity.type
_entity.pdbx_description
1 polymer ?
#
loop_
_entity_poly.entity_id
_entity_poly.type
_entity_poly.pdbx_seq_one_letter_code
_entity_poly.pdbx_strand_id
1 'polypeptide(L)'
;MTAAPSTTLRVLVADDHRLMLAAVRRALGRSDDVEVVGDVDEATKIVPTVGQLHPDVVLLDLRMPHLDGLTCLERLKRLHPEVAVVVLSTFAGDDHVEAARDRGASGYIVKTVDPLRLPAMIREAVSSPDFVLFRPELPEPTPAAHVDHGLSDRELAIVRAVARGMTNKDIGRELYVSEQTVKFHLRNIYRKLGIGSRTEAARWAIANGVATASASRE
;
A
#
# COMPACT_ATOMS: atom_id res chain seq x y z
N MET A 1 30.45 11.75 27.90
CA MET A 1 29.64 11.30 26.74
C MET A 1 28.22 11.78 26.96
N THR A 2 27.89 12.94 26.45
CA THR A 2 26.54 13.53 26.58
C THR A 2 25.70 12.87 25.48
N ALA A 3 24.76 12.01 25.88
CA ALA A 3 23.74 11.52 24.97
C ALA A 3 22.97 12.72 24.42
N ALA A 4 22.94 12.88 23.10
CA ALA A 4 22.07 13.86 22.47
C ALA A 4 20.62 13.56 22.91
N PRO A 5 19.77 14.57 23.17
CA PRO A 5 18.38 14.32 23.50
C PRO A 5 17.75 13.58 22.31
N SER A 6 17.34 12.33 22.54
CA SER A 6 16.55 11.61 21.55
C SER A 6 15.21 12.31 21.45
N THR A 7 15.06 13.12 20.40
CA THR A 7 13.81 13.81 20.13
C THR A 7 12.78 12.76 19.78
N THR A 8 11.77 12.57 20.64
CA THR A 8 10.65 11.65 20.41
C THR A 8 9.93 12.06 19.13
N LEU A 9 9.80 11.14 18.19
CA LEU A 9 9.17 11.36 16.89
C LEU A 9 7.65 11.44 17.06
N ARG A 10 7.04 12.56 16.74
CA ARG A 10 5.61 12.82 16.89
C ARG A 10 4.83 12.36 15.66
N VAL A 11 3.99 11.36 15.81
CA VAL A 11 3.26 10.70 14.71
C VAL A 11 1.76 10.96 14.81
N LEU A 12 1.18 11.50 13.74
CA LEU A 12 -0.26 11.53 13.51
C LEU A 12 -0.66 10.32 12.65
N VAL A 13 -1.66 9.56 13.08
CA VAL A 13 -2.15 8.39 12.33
C VAL A 13 -3.47 8.73 11.64
N ALA A 14 -3.55 8.52 10.34
CA ALA A 14 -4.72 8.77 9.51
C ALA A 14 -5.19 7.48 8.84
N ASP A 15 -6.29 6.90 9.33
CA ASP A 15 -6.87 5.64 8.85
C ASP A 15 -8.34 5.57 9.25
N ASP A 16 -9.26 5.21 8.36
CA ASP A 16 -10.69 5.09 8.66
C ASP A 16 -11.07 3.77 9.39
N HIS A 17 -10.13 2.84 9.46
CA HIS A 17 -10.33 1.55 10.13
C HIS A 17 -9.93 1.61 11.62
N ARG A 18 -10.89 1.74 12.52
CA ARG A 18 -10.65 1.82 13.98
C ARG A 18 -9.78 0.71 14.54
N LEU A 19 -9.90 -0.52 14.04
CA LEU A 19 -9.05 -1.63 14.46
C LEU A 19 -7.60 -1.42 14.03
N MET A 20 -7.38 -0.86 12.84
CA MET A 20 -6.03 -0.53 12.37
C MET A 20 -5.42 0.59 13.20
N LEU A 21 -6.16 1.67 13.48
CA LEU A 21 -5.73 2.73 14.38
C LEU A 21 -5.28 2.17 15.74
N ALA A 22 -6.08 1.28 16.35
CA ALA A 22 -5.74 0.65 17.61
C ALA A 22 -4.47 -0.22 17.51
N ALA A 23 -4.32 -0.99 16.43
CA ALA A 23 -3.14 -1.83 16.20
C ALA A 23 -1.87 -1.00 16.01
N VAL A 24 -1.94 0.06 15.19
CA VAL A 24 -0.82 0.98 14.96
C VAL A 24 -0.43 1.70 16.26
N ARG A 25 -1.40 2.25 17.00
CA ARG A 25 -1.14 2.87 18.31
C ARG A 25 -0.45 1.92 19.27
N ARG A 26 -0.91 0.67 19.35
CA ARG A 26 -0.30 -0.34 20.22
C ARG A 26 1.13 -0.69 19.77
N ALA A 27 1.37 -0.74 18.47
CA ALA A 27 2.69 -1.04 17.92
C ALA A 27 3.67 0.11 18.20
N LEU A 28 3.27 1.35 17.94
CA LEU A 28 4.09 2.54 18.16
C LEU A 28 4.30 2.83 19.65
N GLY A 29 3.29 2.63 20.50
CA GLY A 29 3.40 2.83 21.95
C GLY A 29 4.32 1.86 22.69
N ARG A 30 4.97 0.92 21.97
CA ARG A 30 6.03 0.06 22.50
C ARG A 30 7.43 0.63 22.34
N SER A 31 7.55 1.73 21.64
CA SER A 31 8.81 2.41 21.34
C SER A 31 8.89 3.69 22.16
N ASP A 32 9.94 3.87 22.93
CA ASP A 32 10.11 5.06 23.80
C ASP A 32 10.43 6.33 23.00
N ASP A 33 10.79 6.19 21.74
CA ASP A 33 11.21 7.25 20.84
C ASP A 33 10.19 7.63 19.78
N VAL A 34 8.94 7.10 19.87
CA VAL A 34 7.80 7.44 18.99
C VAL A 34 6.57 7.73 19.83
N GLU A 35 5.96 8.89 19.61
CA GLU A 35 4.72 9.30 20.27
C GLU A 35 3.59 9.47 19.26
N VAL A 36 2.46 8.80 19.48
CA VAL A 36 1.25 9.04 18.69
C VAL A 36 0.52 10.24 19.28
N VAL A 37 0.68 11.41 18.64
CA VAL A 37 0.10 12.69 19.09
C VAL A 37 -1.38 12.84 18.76
N GLY A 38 -1.90 12.02 17.85
CA GLY A 38 -3.33 12.01 17.50
C GLY A 38 -3.64 10.96 16.45
N ASP A 39 -4.95 10.79 16.20
CA ASP A 39 -5.46 10.00 15.09
C ASP A 39 -6.65 10.69 14.43
N VAL A 40 -6.83 10.45 13.14
CA VAL A 40 -7.95 10.96 12.35
C VAL A 40 -8.52 9.84 11.47
N ASP A 41 -9.84 9.79 11.39
CA ASP A 41 -10.62 8.80 10.65
C ASP A 41 -11.24 9.33 9.35
N GLU A 42 -11.01 10.61 9.06
CA GLU A 42 -11.50 11.28 7.85
C GLU A 42 -10.40 12.10 7.18
N ALA A 43 -10.21 11.93 5.88
CA ALA A 43 -9.18 12.64 5.12
C ALA A 43 -9.29 14.17 5.18
N THR A 44 -10.50 14.71 5.30
CA THR A 44 -10.77 16.15 5.40
C THR A 44 -10.23 16.78 6.69
N LYS A 45 -10.06 15.99 7.75
CA LYS A 45 -9.55 16.45 9.06
C LYS A 45 -8.03 16.43 9.16
N ILE A 46 -7.32 15.77 8.24
CA ILE A 46 -5.86 15.57 8.36
C ILE A 46 -5.12 16.90 8.37
N VAL A 47 -5.31 17.74 7.35
CA VAL A 47 -4.61 19.03 7.24
C VAL A 47 -4.88 19.95 8.43
N PRO A 48 -6.14 20.18 8.88
CA PRO A 48 -6.40 20.95 10.09
C PRO A 48 -5.71 20.38 11.34
N THR A 49 -5.72 19.04 11.50
CA THR A 49 -5.11 18.38 12.66
C THR A 49 -3.58 18.50 12.63
N VAL A 50 -2.95 18.42 11.47
CA VAL A 50 -1.51 18.67 11.30
C VAL A 50 -1.16 20.09 11.75
N GLY A 51 -1.96 21.11 11.34
CA GLY A 51 -1.75 22.49 11.77
C GLY A 51 -1.96 22.73 13.27
N GLN A 52 -2.71 21.89 13.96
CA GLN A 52 -2.94 21.98 15.41
C GLN A 52 -1.91 21.23 16.23
N LEU A 53 -1.56 20.00 15.80
CA LEU A 53 -0.72 19.11 16.58
C LEU A 53 0.76 19.20 16.22
N HIS A 54 1.10 19.79 15.09
CA HIS A 54 2.48 19.90 14.58
C HIS A 54 3.25 18.56 14.68
N PRO A 55 2.76 17.46 14.05
CA PRO A 55 3.47 16.19 14.04
C PRO A 55 4.72 16.27 13.14
N ASP A 56 5.71 15.45 13.44
CA ASP A 56 6.88 15.26 12.57
C ASP A 56 6.53 14.39 11.38
N VAL A 57 5.60 13.44 11.61
CA VAL A 57 5.19 12.43 10.62
C VAL A 57 3.67 12.28 10.58
N VAL A 58 3.13 12.16 9.38
CA VAL A 58 1.78 11.63 9.15
C VAL A 58 1.88 10.23 8.57
N LEU A 59 1.32 9.25 9.28
CA LEU A 59 1.11 7.89 8.76
C LEU A 59 -0.25 7.86 8.07
N LEU A 60 -0.27 7.79 6.74
CA LEU A 60 -1.44 8.05 5.90
C LEU A 60 -1.95 6.81 5.20
N ASP A 61 -3.19 6.38 5.48
CA ASP A 61 -3.89 5.45 4.58
C ASP A 61 -4.38 6.20 3.32
N LEU A 62 -4.14 5.58 2.16
CA LEU A 62 -4.63 6.12 0.89
C LEU A 62 -6.12 5.87 0.67
N ARG A 63 -6.74 4.96 1.44
CA ARG A 63 -8.16 4.62 1.29
C ARG A 63 -8.97 5.11 2.47
N MET A 64 -9.30 6.38 2.44
CA MET A 64 -10.25 6.97 3.37
C MET A 64 -11.47 7.54 2.63
N PRO A 65 -12.65 7.55 3.26
CA PRO A 65 -13.84 8.15 2.69
C PRO A 65 -13.65 9.64 2.36
N HIS A 66 -14.40 10.12 1.37
CA HIS A 66 -14.59 11.53 1.01
C HIS A 66 -13.42 12.24 0.34
N LEU A 67 -12.20 11.71 0.36
CA LEU A 67 -11.06 12.29 -0.35
C LEU A 67 -10.10 11.18 -0.76
N ASP A 68 -9.61 11.24 -1.99
CA ASP A 68 -8.53 10.37 -2.44
C ASP A 68 -7.24 10.65 -1.67
N GLY A 69 -6.64 9.61 -1.09
CA GLY A 69 -5.46 9.72 -0.24
C GLY A 69 -4.24 10.33 -0.93
N LEU A 70 -4.07 10.11 -2.24
CA LEU A 70 -3.01 10.76 -3.02
C LEU A 70 -3.24 12.27 -3.14
N THR A 71 -4.48 12.70 -3.29
CA THR A 71 -4.85 14.13 -3.27
C THR A 71 -4.61 14.73 -1.88
N CYS A 72 -4.88 13.97 -0.81
CA CYS A 72 -4.58 14.39 0.55
C CYS A 72 -3.07 14.54 0.77
N LEU A 73 -2.27 13.59 0.32
CA LEU A 73 -0.81 13.63 0.36
C LEU A 73 -0.27 14.88 -0.33
N GLU A 74 -0.69 15.14 -1.57
CA GLU A 74 -0.27 16.31 -2.33
C GLU A 74 -0.61 17.63 -1.60
N ARG A 75 -1.81 17.71 -1.03
CA ARG A 75 -2.25 18.87 -0.24
C ARG A 75 -1.44 19.04 1.03
N LEU A 76 -1.13 17.95 1.74
CA LEU A 76 -0.25 17.96 2.92
C LEU A 76 1.13 18.49 2.57
N LYS A 77 1.77 17.95 1.56
CA LYS A 77 3.12 18.36 1.15
C LYS A 77 3.19 19.79 0.65
N ARG A 78 2.10 20.32 0.07
CA ARG A 78 2.02 21.72 -0.32
C ARG A 78 1.89 22.67 0.86
N LEU A 79 1.11 22.32 1.90
CA LEU A 79 0.79 23.19 3.04
C LEU A 79 1.76 23.00 4.21
N HIS A 80 2.32 21.82 4.35
CA HIS A 80 3.22 21.39 5.41
C HIS A 80 4.41 20.61 4.80
N PRO A 81 5.27 21.26 4.02
CA PRO A 81 6.40 20.60 3.33
C PRO A 81 7.40 19.96 4.29
N GLU A 82 7.50 20.49 5.53
CA GLU A 82 8.37 20.01 6.60
C GLU A 82 7.91 18.67 7.19
N VAL A 83 6.61 18.36 7.11
CA VAL A 83 6.05 17.14 7.69
C VAL A 83 6.35 15.95 6.78
N ALA A 84 6.97 14.92 7.33
CA ALA A 84 7.17 13.68 6.61
C ALA A 84 5.83 12.94 6.44
N VAL A 85 5.56 12.41 5.26
CA VAL A 85 4.36 11.59 5.03
C VAL A 85 4.78 10.18 4.66
N VAL A 86 4.42 9.22 5.51
CA VAL A 86 4.63 7.79 5.27
C VAL A 86 3.28 7.16 4.94
N VAL A 87 3.15 6.64 3.73
CA VAL A 87 1.93 5.97 3.31
C VAL A 87 1.85 4.59 3.95
N LEU A 88 0.68 4.25 4.49
CA LEU A 88 0.37 2.91 5.02
C LEU A 88 -0.82 2.34 4.25
N SER A 89 -0.59 1.41 3.32
CA SER A 89 -1.62 0.95 2.39
C SER A 89 -1.65 -0.58 2.25
N THR A 90 -2.82 -1.11 1.92
CA THR A 90 -2.97 -2.53 1.54
C THR A 90 -2.50 -2.83 0.12
N PHE A 91 -2.23 -1.81 -0.69
CA PHE A 91 -1.76 -1.97 -2.05
C PHE A 91 -0.24 -2.03 -2.11
N ALA A 92 0.29 -3.03 -2.82
CA ALA A 92 1.72 -3.20 -3.06
C ALA A 92 2.09 -2.92 -4.54
N GLY A 93 1.14 -2.48 -5.36
CA GLY A 93 1.34 -2.25 -6.79
C GLY A 93 2.23 -1.03 -7.06
N ASP A 94 3.15 -1.17 -8.00
CA ASP A 94 4.15 -0.15 -8.33
C ASP A 94 3.51 1.18 -8.73
N ASP A 95 2.39 1.18 -9.47
CA ASP A 95 1.64 2.38 -9.86
C ASP A 95 1.25 3.26 -8.65
N HIS A 96 0.85 2.65 -7.53
CA HIS A 96 0.48 3.37 -6.30
C HIS A 96 1.71 3.88 -5.54
N VAL A 97 2.76 3.09 -5.54
CA VAL A 97 4.03 3.43 -4.90
C VAL A 97 4.69 4.61 -5.63
N GLU A 98 4.76 4.55 -6.96
CA GLU A 98 5.28 5.64 -7.79
C GLU A 98 4.43 6.90 -7.64
N ALA A 99 3.10 6.77 -7.68
CA ALA A 99 2.21 7.91 -7.50
C ALA A 99 2.35 8.58 -6.13
N ALA A 100 2.63 7.84 -5.07
CA ALA A 100 2.90 8.38 -3.73
C ALA A 100 4.28 9.06 -3.68
N ARG A 101 5.31 8.43 -4.24
CA ARG A 101 6.65 8.99 -4.33
C ARG A 101 6.66 10.32 -5.08
N ASP A 102 6.03 10.37 -6.26
CA ASP A 102 5.98 11.57 -7.11
C ASP A 102 5.25 12.74 -6.45
N ARG A 103 4.37 12.46 -5.48
CA ARG A 103 3.68 13.46 -4.66
C ARG A 103 4.41 13.81 -3.36
N GLY A 104 5.63 13.32 -3.18
CA GLY A 104 6.51 13.69 -2.07
C GLY A 104 6.30 12.89 -0.79
N ALA A 105 5.77 11.66 -0.87
CA ALA A 105 5.83 10.75 0.28
C ALA A 105 7.29 10.45 0.64
N SER A 106 7.60 10.39 1.94
CA SER A 106 8.91 9.99 2.45
C SER A 106 9.10 8.49 2.43
N GLY A 107 8.00 7.73 2.50
CA GLY A 107 8.04 6.28 2.44
C GLY A 107 6.67 5.67 2.19
N TYR A 108 6.68 4.37 1.87
CA TYR A 108 5.48 3.57 1.63
C TYR A 108 5.60 2.24 2.36
N ILE A 109 4.64 1.94 3.22
CA ILE A 109 4.56 0.70 4.00
C ILE A 109 3.33 -0.08 3.55
N VAL A 110 3.52 -1.32 3.13
CA VAL A 110 2.40 -2.22 2.83
C VAL A 110 1.84 -2.78 4.15
N LYS A 111 0.53 -2.66 4.38
CA LYS A 111 -0.15 -3.04 5.66
C LYS A 111 0.01 -4.53 6.06
N THR A 112 0.61 -5.36 5.21
CA THR A 112 0.91 -6.78 5.49
C THR A 112 2.26 -7.00 6.19
N VAL A 113 3.04 -5.94 6.43
CA VAL A 113 4.26 -6.00 7.26
C VAL A 113 3.91 -6.26 8.72
N ASP A 114 4.87 -6.81 9.48
CA ASP A 114 4.70 -6.97 10.92
C ASP A 114 4.52 -5.60 11.60
N PRO A 115 3.39 -5.33 12.28
CA PRO A 115 3.16 -4.07 12.96
C PRO A 115 4.23 -3.70 13.99
N LEU A 116 4.92 -4.68 14.59
CA LEU A 116 6.00 -4.44 15.55
C LEU A 116 7.23 -3.77 14.93
N ARG A 117 7.37 -3.82 13.61
CA ARG A 117 8.45 -3.16 12.86
C ARG A 117 8.11 -1.71 12.48
N LEU A 118 6.87 -1.25 12.65
CA LEU A 118 6.44 0.09 12.27
C LEU A 118 7.32 1.21 12.84
N PRO A 119 7.71 1.21 14.15
CA PRO A 119 8.57 2.27 14.68
C PRO A 119 9.91 2.39 13.93
N ALA A 120 10.54 1.26 13.62
CA ALA A 120 11.80 1.23 12.87
C ALA A 120 11.62 1.71 11.43
N MET A 121 10.56 1.26 10.75
CA MET A 121 10.26 1.65 9.37
C MET A 121 9.95 3.14 9.24
N ILE A 122 9.20 3.72 10.18
CA ILE A 122 8.91 5.16 10.20
C ILE A 122 10.20 5.96 10.39
N ARG A 123 11.07 5.57 11.33
CA ARG A 123 12.36 6.23 11.53
C ARG A 123 13.23 6.20 10.28
N GLU A 124 13.31 5.04 9.65
CA GLU A 124 14.07 4.87 8.42
C GLU A 124 13.54 5.78 7.31
N ALA A 125 12.22 5.83 7.11
CA ALA A 125 11.59 6.68 6.11
C ALA A 125 11.77 8.18 6.38
N VAL A 126 11.86 8.59 7.65
CA VAL A 126 12.09 9.99 8.03
C VAL A 126 13.57 10.40 7.95
N SER A 127 14.46 9.47 8.28
CA SER A 127 15.92 9.73 8.29
C SER A 127 16.55 9.60 6.91
N SER A 128 15.91 8.89 5.99
CA SER A 128 16.41 8.72 4.63
C SER A 128 16.16 9.97 3.78
N PRO A 129 17.14 10.44 3.02
CA PRO A 129 16.94 11.49 2.02
C PRO A 129 16.12 10.98 0.83
N ASP A 130 16.07 9.67 0.64
CA ASP A 130 15.38 9.02 -0.45
C ASP A 130 14.08 8.37 0.02
N PHE A 131 13.14 8.20 -0.91
CA PHE A 131 11.90 7.48 -0.68
C PHE A 131 12.17 6.00 -0.33
N VAL A 132 11.57 5.51 0.76
CA VAL A 132 11.76 4.13 1.24
C VAL A 132 10.48 3.32 1.05
N LEU A 133 10.63 2.12 0.47
CA LEU A 133 9.53 1.18 0.27
C LEU A 133 9.69 -0.04 1.18
N PHE A 134 8.72 -0.24 2.08
CA PHE A 134 8.64 -1.42 2.94
C PHE A 134 7.56 -2.36 2.43
N ARG A 135 8.00 -3.50 1.92
CA ARG A 135 7.15 -4.64 1.57
C ARG A 135 7.45 -5.80 2.51
N PRO A 136 6.48 -6.71 2.78
CA PRO A 136 6.84 -7.97 3.41
C PRO A 136 7.89 -8.65 2.55
N GLU A 137 8.92 -9.19 3.18
CA GLU A 137 9.82 -10.13 2.52
C GLU A 137 8.96 -11.34 2.13
N LEU A 138 8.45 -11.35 0.91
CA LEU A 138 8.02 -12.60 0.32
C LEU A 138 9.26 -13.48 0.30
N PRO A 139 9.17 -14.78 0.71
CA PRO A 139 10.27 -15.70 0.45
C PRO A 139 10.60 -15.52 -1.02
N GLU A 140 11.86 -15.21 -1.31
CA GLU A 140 12.31 -15.02 -2.68
C GLU A 140 11.71 -16.13 -3.52
N PRO A 141 10.93 -15.86 -4.56
CA PRO A 141 10.49 -16.92 -5.46
C PRO A 141 11.79 -17.55 -5.93
N THR A 142 11.97 -18.82 -5.63
CA THR A 142 13.03 -19.64 -6.24
C THR A 142 13.07 -19.22 -7.71
N PRO A 143 14.23 -18.93 -8.31
CA PRO A 143 14.31 -18.33 -9.62
C PRO A 143 13.72 -19.26 -10.69
N ALA A 144 12.40 -19.33 -10.72
CA ALA A 144 11.66 -19.73 -11.88
C ALA A 144 11.64 -18.49 -12.77
N ALA A 145 12.29 -18.57 -13.89
CA ALA A 145 12.53 -17.51 -14.86
C ALA A 145 11.41 -16.46 -14.85
N HIS A 146 11.72 -15.23 -14.41
CA HIS A 146 10.86 -14.09 -14.65
C HIS A 146 10.78 -13.88 -16.16
N VAL A 147 9.81 -14.50 -16.77
CA VAL A 147 9.38 -14.09 -18.10
C VAL A 147 8.66 -12.76 -17.87
N ASP A 148 9.29 -11.67 -18.32
CA ASP A 148 8.67 -10.34 -18.29
C ASP A 148 7.44 -10.36 -19.21
N HIS A 149 6.28 -10.45 -18.61
CA HIS A 149 5.01 -10.49 -19.35
C HIS A 149 4.43 -9.10 -19.56
N GLY A 150 5.12 -8.02 -19.15
CA GLY A 150 4.59 -6.65 -19.20
C GLY A 150 3.40 -6.40 -18.28
N LEU A 151 3.12 -7.33 -17.34
CA LEU A 151 2.06 -7.21 -16.35
C LEU A 151 2.65 -6.88 -14.98
N SER A 152 2.01 -5.94 -14.25
CA SER A 152 2.32 -5.70 -12.85
C SER A 152 1.94 -6.91 -11.98
N ASP A 153 2.50 -7.01 -10.77
CA ASP A 153 2.17 -8.07 -9.79
C ASP A 153 0.67 -8.16 -9.51
N ARG A 154 0.00 -7.01 -9.50
CA ARG A 154 -1.45 -6.91 -9.32
C ARG A 154 -2.21 -7.51 -10.48
N GLU A 155 -1.79 -7.20 -11.69
CA GLU A 155 -2.36 -7.77 -12.92
C GLU A 155 -2.11 -9.27 -13.00
N LEU A 156 -0.92 -9.74 -12.62
CA LEU A 156 -0.59 -11.17 -12.50
C LEU A 156 -1.48 -11.86 -11.45
N ALA A 157 -1.70 -11.25 -10.27
CA ALA A 157 -2.60 -11.79 -9.26
C ALA A 157 -4.04 -11.93 -9.79
N ILE A 158 -4.54 -10.94 -10.53
CA ILE A 158 -5.85 -10.99 -11.16
C ILE A 158 -5.91 -12.10 -12.23
N VAL A 159 -4.89 -12.20 -13.06
CA VAL A 159 -4.82 -13.25 -14.11
C VAL A 159 -4.78 -14.65 -13.50
N ARG A 160 -4.02 -14.85 -12.41
CA ARG A 160 -4.02 -16.11 -11.63
C ARG A 160 -5.42 -16.43 -11.09
N ALA A 161 -6.13 -15.45 -10.53
CA ALA A 161 -7.48 -15.65 -10.02
C ALA A 161 -8.48 -15.94 -11.16
N VAL A 162 -8.33 -15.31 -12.32
CA VAL A 162 -9.09 -15.60 -13.53
C VAL A 162 -8.88 -17.05 -13.98
N ALA A 163 -7.64 -17.54 -13.97
CA ALA A 163 -7.32 -18.92 -14.34
C ALA A 163 -7.89 -19.95 -13.36
N ARG A 164 -8.07 -19.58 -12.08
CA ARG A 164 -8.80 -20.38 -11.07
C ARG A 164 -10.33 -20.36 -11.25
N GLY A 165 -10.85 -19.60 -12.23
CA GLY A 165 -12.28 -19.51 -12.49
C GLY A 165 -13.07 -18.57 -11.58
N MET A 166 -12.41 -17.74 -10.77
CA MET A 166 -13.05 -16.84 -9.81
C MET A 166 -13.86 -15.74 -10.51
N THR A 167 -14.99 -15.33 -9.95
CA THR A 167 -15.75 -14.19 -10.47
C THR A 167 -15.05 -12.86 -10.15
N ASN A 168 -15.37 -11.76 -10.85
CA ASN A 168 -14.82 -10.45 -10.53
C ASN A 168 -15.13 -10.00 -9.10
N LYS A 169 -16.29 -10.42 -8.57
CA LYS A 169 -16.70 -10.15 -7.20
C LYS A 169 -15.80 -10.90 -6.21
N ASP A 170 -15.48 -12.15 -6.49
CA ASP A 170 -14.63 -12.98 -5.61
C ASP A 170 -13.16 -12.53 -5.68
N ILE A 171 -12.68 -12.18 -6.89
CA ILE A 171 -11.37 -11.54 -7.08
C ILE A 171 -11.31 -10.23 -6.29
N GLY A 172 -12.36 -9.41 -6.36
CA GLY A 172 -12.45 -8.18 -5.59
C GLY A 172 -12.35 -8.41 -4.09
N ARG A 173 -13.01 -9.45 -3.57
CA ARG A 173 -12.92 -9.84 -2.15
C ARG A 173 -11.52 -10.33 -1.79
N GLU A 174 -10.95 -11.24 -2.58
CA GLU A 174 -9.62 -11.80 -2.33
C GLU A 174 -8.53 -10.72 -2.35
N LEU A 175 -8.66 -9.77 -3.26
CA LEU A 175 -7.68 -8.70 -3.45
C LEU A 175 -8.06 -7.38 -2.75
N TYR A 176 -9.12 -7.37 -1.94
CA TYR A 176 -9.60 -6.20 -1.19
C TYR A 176 -9.87 -4.97 -2.08
N VAL A 177 -10.50 -5.16 -3.24
CA VAL A 177 -10.92 -4.09 -4.15
C VAL A 177 -12.36 -4.26 -4.59
N SER A 178 -12.93 -3.19 -5.18
CA SER A 178 -14.26 -3.26 -5.78
C SER A 178 -14.28 -4.14 -7.03
N GLU A 179 -15.44 -4.74 -7.33
CA GLU A 179 -15.65 -5.45 -8.61
C GLU A 179 -15.36 -4.56 -9.81
N GLN A 180 -15.65 -3.26 -9.70
CA GLN A 180 -15.40 -2.27 -10.75
C GLN A 180 -13.89 -2.07 -10.98
N THR A 181 -13.10 -2.07 -9.91
CA THR A 181 -11.64 -2.01 -9.99
C THR A 181 -11.07 -3.25 -10.67
N VAL A 182 -11.61 -4.43 -10.37
CA VAL A 182 -11.20 -5.67 -11.08
C VAL A 182 -11.52 -5.58 -12.57
N LYS A 183 -12.70 -5.08 -12.96
CA LYS A 183 -13.08 -4.86 -14.37
C LYS A 183 -12.12 -3.89 -15.06
N PHE A 184 -11.71 -2.83 -14.39
CA PHE A 184 -10.73 -1.88 -14.90
C PHE A 184 -9.37 -2.54 -15.17
N HIS A 185 -8.84 -3.28 -14.20
CA HIS A 185 -7.58 -4.02 -14.39
C HIS A 185 -7.67 -5.06 -15.50
N LEU A 186 -8.76 -5.82 -15.58
CA LEU A 186 -8.96 -6.79 -16.67
C LEU A 186 -8.92 -6.14 -18.06
N ARG A 187 -9.52 -4.97 -18.22
CA ARG A 187 -9.44 -4.20 -19.49
C ARG A 187 -7.99 -3.85 -19.83
N ASN A 188 -7.21 -3.41 -18.85
CA ASN A 188 -5.80 -3.08 -19.04
C ASN A 188 -4.97 -4.31 -19.38
N ILE A 189 -5.19 -5.43 -18.66
CA ILE A 189 -4.56 -6.73 -18.92
C ILE A 189 -4.84 -7.19 -20.35
N TYR A 190 -6.10 -7.15 -20.78
CA TYR A 190 -6.48 -7.58 -22.13
C TYR A 190 -5.76 -6.74 -23.20
N ARG A 191 -5.66 -5.44 -22.99
CA ARG A 191 -4.92 -4.55 -23.89
C ARG A 191 -3.42 -4.85 -23.90
N LYS A 192 -2.80 -5.06 -22.74
CA LYS A 192 -1.36 -5.35 -22.62
C LYS A 192 -0.99 -6.69 -23.26
N LEU A 193 -1.84 -7.70 -23.10
CA LEU A 193 -1.60 -9.06 -23.61
C LEU A 193 -2.10 -9.25 -25.04
N GLY A 194 -2.81 -8.28 -25.64
CA GLY A 194 -3.40 -8.41 -26.98
C GLY A 194 -4.51 -9.46 -27.06
N ILE A 195 -5.26 -9.70 -25.96
CA ILE A 195 -6.33 -10.69 -25.86
C ILE A 195 -7.68 -10.00 -25.73
N GLY A 196 -8.76 -10.68 -26.15
CA GLY A 196 -10.10 -10.10 -26.19
C GLY A 196 -11.10 -10.67 -25.17
N SER A 197 -10.74 -11.72 -24.45
CA SER A 197 -11.68 -12.42 -23.58
C SER A 197 -11.08 -12.95 -22.29
N ARG A 198 -11.96 -13.18 -21.31
CA ARG A 198 -11.59 -13.82 -20.03
C ARG A 198 -11.03 -15.24 -20.23
N THR A 199 -11.60 -15.99 -21.17
CA THR A 199 -11.15 -17.34 -21.50
C THR A 199 -9.75 -17.34 -22.09
N GLU A 200 -9.43 -16.34 -22.92
CA GLU A 200 -8.08 -16.15 -23.46
C GLU A 200 -7.10 -15.77 -22.35
N ALA A 201 -7.50 -14.92 -21.38
CA ALA A 201 -6.67 -14.59 -20.24
C ALA A 201 -6.35 -15.83 -19.38
N ALA A 202 -7.33 -16.70 -19.14
CA ALA A 202 -7.11 -17.94 -18.42
C ALA A 202 -6.15 -18.89 -19.16
N ARG A 203 -6.34 -19.05 -20.47
CA ARG A 203 -5.43 -19.87 -21.33
C ARG A 203 -4.02 -19.29 -21.34
N TRP A 204 -3.91 -17.98 -21.49
CA TRP A 204 -2.64 -17.27 -21.46
C TRP A 204 -1.88 -17.54 -20.15
N ALA A 205 -2.59 -17.45 -19.01
CA ALA A 205 -2.00 -17.69 -17.69
C ALA A 205 -1.41 -19.10 -17.54
N ILE A 206 -2.11 -20.11 -18.08
CA ILE A 206 -1.66 -21.50 -18.06
C ILE A 206 -0.48 -21.70 -19.02
N ALA A 207 -0.58 -21.19 -20.24
CA ALA A 207 0.46 -21.33 -21.26
C ALA A 207 1.80 -20.68 -20.87
N ASN A 208 1.75 -19.59 -20.07
CA ASN A 208 2.94 -18.86 -19.61
C ASN A 208 3.38 -19.25 -18.18
N GLY A 209 2.85 -20.31 -17.60
CA GLY A 209 3.24 -20.79 -16.26
C GLY A 209 2.81 -19.89 -15.11
N VAL A 210 1.96 -18.90 -15.38
CA VAL A 210 1.45 -17.95 -14.37
C VAL A 210 0.42 -18.62 -13.46
N ALA A 211 -0.26 -19.67 -13.95
CA ALA A 211 -1.19 -20.48 -13.19
C ALA A 211 -1.10 -21.96 -13.61
N THR A 212 -1.34 -22.86 -12.67
CA THR A 212 -1.52 -24.28 -12.97
C THR A 212 -2.95 -24.55 -13.42
N ALA A 213 -3.15 -25.44 -14.39
CA ALA A 213 -4.49 -25.89 -14.75
C ALA A 213 -5.14 -26.52 -13.52
N SER A 214 -6.23 -25.94 -13.01
CA SER A 214 -7.00 -26.59 -11.95
C SER A 214 -7.69 -27.80 -12.57
N ALA A 215 -7.40 -28.99 -12.03
CA ALA A 215 -8.16 -30.20 -12.38
C ALA A 215 -9.64 -29.91 -12.06
N SER A 216 -10.47 -29.97 -13.10
CA SER A 216 -11.93 -29.91 -12.98
C SER A 216 -12.35 -31.00 -12.00
N ARG A 217 -12.94 -30.64 -10.88
CA ARG A 217 -13.68 -31.60 -10.05
C ARG A 217 -15.00 -31.86 -10.77
N GLU A 218 -15.14 -33.07 -11.24
CA GLU A 218 -16.44 -33.67 -11.58
C GLU A 218 -17.37 -33.69 -10.35
#